data_066eb780868f4a3243a4d68c3a075141
#
_entry.id   066eb780868f4a3243a4d68c3a075141
#
_cell.length_a   1.000
_cell.length_b   1.000
_cell.length_c   1.000
_cell.angle_alpha   90.00
_cell.angle_beta   90.00
_cell.angle_gamma   90.00
#
_symmetry.space_group_name_H-M   'P 1'
#
loop_
_entity.id
_entity.type
_entity.pdbx_description
1 polymer ?
#
loop_
_entity_poly.entity_id
_entity_poly.type
_entity_poly.pdbx_seq_one_letter_code
_entity_poly.pdbx_strand_id
1 'polypeptide(L)'
;MHYTSWDRSDRTKPVLLAEDGPEQLGVFSENSAEVDGHFWRTEVSDLGASATLADGSIYRLAGRPGRDKRLEASLNGRTFTFINENSGDWIIDDVDDEKVGQFTARNSGVRKAILEFEHDAEGLTTAEIAGLSWFTGVILDANTQGKAWVWIITLVLASIVALVALFVL
;
A
#
# COMPACT_ATOMS: atom_id res chain seq x y z
N MET A 1 5.69 -12.03 15.00
CA MET A 1 6.09 -10.80 14.26
C MET A 1 5.02 -9.75 14.47
N HIS A 2 5.42 -8.62 15.07
CA HIS A 2 4.48 -7.55 15.44
C HIS A 2 4.16 -6.62 14.26
N TYR A 3 5.11 -6.40 13.35
CA TYR A 3 4.92 -5.50 12.21
C TYR A 3 5.86 -5.81 11.05
N THR A 4 5.55 -5.22 9.90
CA THR A 4 6.47 -5.17 8.75
C THR A 4 6.85 -3.74 8.46
N SER A 5 8.04 -3.53 7.91
CA SER A 5 8.53 -2.24 7.45
C SER A 5 9.17 -2.33 6.06
N TRP A 6 9.44 -1.17 5.46
CA TRP A 6 10.05 -1.10 4.14
C TRP A 6 11.40 -0.39 4.18
N ASP A 7 12.46 -1.06 3.74
CA ASP A 7 13.69 -0.38 3.34
C ASP A 7 13.55 0.11 1.89
N ARG A 8 13.59 1.43 1.72
CA ARG A 8 13.50 2.13 0.43
C ARG A 8 14.77 2.90 0.10
N SER A 9 15.92 2.46 0.58
CA SER A 9 17.23 3.00 0.21
C SER A 9 17.46 2.90 -1.30
N ASP A 10 17.06 1.78 -1.91
CA ASP A 10 16.83 1.68 -3.35
C ASP A 10 15.32 1.78 -3.66
N ARG A 11 14.91 2.89 -4.26
CA ARG A 11 13.50 3.13 -4.62
C ARG A 11 12.99 2.24 -5.74
N THR A 12 13.88 1.65 -6.54
CA THR A 12 13.52 0.77 -7.64
C THR A 12 13.35 -0.67 -7.19
N LYS A 13 13.91 -1.00 -6.01
CA LYS A 13 13.86 -2.32 -5.39
C LYS A 13 13.65 -2.22 -3.87
N PRO A 14 12.50 -1.70 -3.42
CA PRO A 14 12.18 -1.68 -2.00
C PRO A 14 12.15 -3.09 -1.42
N VAL A 15 12.70 -3.22 -0.22
CA VAL A 15 12.78 -4.49 0.52
C VAL A 15 11.78 -4.46 1.65
N LEU A 16 10.93 -5.50 1.71
CA LEU A 16 10.04 -5.74 2.84
C LEU A 16 10.79 -6.48 3.93
N LEU A 17 10.75 -5.95 5.13
CA LEU A 17 11.43 -6.46 6.31
C LEU A 17 10.44 -6.95 7.36
N ALA A 18 10.81 -8.01 8.06
CA ALA A 18 10.20 -8.35 9.33
C ALA A 18 10.71 -7.35 10.38
N GLU A 19 9.79 -6.59 10.95
CA GLU A 19 10.08 -5.51 11.91
C GLU A 19 11.10 -4.49 11.32
N ASP A 20 12.18 -4.19 12.04
CA ASP A 20 13.26 -3.30 11.56
C ASP A 20 14.40 -4.09 10.85
N GLY A 21 14.18 -5.36 10.55
CA GLY A 21 15.19 -6.25 9.99
C GLY A 21 16.05 -6.95 11.07
N PRO A 22 17.05 -7.74 10.69
CA PRO A 22 17.61 -7.91 9.34
C PRO A 22 16.84 -8.91 8.45
N GLU A 23 15.79 -9.56 8.94
CA GLU A 23 15.04 -10.56 8.18
C GLU A 23 14.28 -9.92 7.03
N GLN A 24 14.58 -10.35 5.79
CA GLN A 24 13.94 -9.90 4.57
C GLN A 24 12.82 -10.86 4.19
N LEU A 25 11.61 -10.36 4.07
CA LEU A 25 10.44 -11.12 3.62
C LEU A 25 10.31 -11.14 2.10
N GLY A 26 10.75 -10.06 1.43
CA GLY A 26 10.70 -9.98 -0.01
C GLY A 26 11.31 -8.71 -0.58
N VAL A 27 11.61 -8.76 -1.87
CA VAL A 27 12.11 -7.62 -2.67
C VAL A 27 11.08 -7.33 -3.74
N PHE A 28 10.65 -6.09 -3.84
CA PHE A 28 9.63 -5.65 -4.77
C PHE A 28 10.24 -4.75 -5.84
N SER A 29 9.63 -4.74 -7.02
CA SER A 29 9.93 -3.85 -8.11
C SER A 29 8.63 -3.43 -8.78
N GLU A 30 8.69 -2.64 -9.86
CA GLU A 30 7.51 -2.06 -10.49
C GLU A 30 6.43 -3.10 -10.86
N ASN A 31 6.85 -4.23 -11.47
CA ASN A 31 5.93 -5.25 -12.01
C ASN A 31 6.21 -6.66 -11.49
N SER A 32 7.02 -6.78 -10.44
CA SER A 32 7.38 -8.09 -9.88
C SER A 32 7.82 -8.00 -8.43
N ALA A 33 7.77 -9.13 -7.75
CA ALA A 33 8.39 -9.30 -6.45
C ALA A 33 9.01 -10.69 -6.33
N GLU A 34 9.95 -10.83 -5.40
CA GLU A 34 10.45 -12.10 -4.92
C GLU A 34 10.17 -12.15 -3.42
N VAL A 35 9.32 -13.07 -3.00
CA VAL A 35 8.88 -13.24 -1.62
C VAL A 35 9.22 -14.67 -1.19
N ASP A 36 9.99 -14.80 -0.13
CA ASP A 36 10.45 -16.10 0.38
C ASP A 36 11.03 -17.01 -0.74
N GLY A 37 11.83 -16.40 -1.64
CA GLY A 37 12.43 -17.09 -2.79
C GLY A 37 11.45 -17.44 -3.93
N HIS A 38 10.20 -17.02 -3.87
CA HIS A 38 9.19 -17.26 -4.88
C HIS A 38 8.89 -16.00 -5.70
N PHE A 39 8.89 -16.13 -7.02
CA PHE A 39 8.60 -15.03 -7.93
C PHE A 39 7.11 -14.72 -8.00
N TRP A 40 6.76 -13.44 -7.92
CA TRP A 40 5.43 -12.89 -8.13
C TRP A 40 5.44 -11.92 -9.32
N ARG A 41 4.39 -11.96 -10.14
CA ARG A 41 4.10 -10.89 -11.08
C ARG A 41 3.11 -9.94 -10.41
N THR A 42 3.45 -8.66 -10.35
CA THR A 42 2.61 -7.62 -9.69
C THR A 42 2.08 -6.63 -10.72
N GLU A 43 0.83 -6.22 -10.53
CA GLU A 43 0.16 -5.20 -11.34
C GLU A 43 -0.60 -4.24 -10.42
N VAL A 44 -0.48 -2.94 -10.68
CA VAL A 44 -1.19 -1.88 -9.94
C VAL A 44 -1.95 -1.01 -10.92
N SER A 45 -3.19 -0.68 -10.59
CA SER A 45 -4.07 0.18 -11.38
C SER A 45 -4.91 1.08 -10.48
N ASP A 46 -5.67 2.00 -11.08
CA ASP A 46 -6.64 2.84 -10.36
C ASP A 46 -7.79 2.03 -9.71
N LEU A 47 -7.98 0.78 -10.11
CA LEU A 47 -9.03 -0.12 -9.63
C LEU A 47 -8.52 -1.17 -8.64
N GLY A 48 -7.27 -1.03 -8.19
CA GLY A 48 -6.67 -1.93 -7.21
C GLY A 48 -5.33 -2.50 -7.67
N ALA A 49 -4.96 -3.63 -7.08
CA ALA A 49 -3.70 -4.30 -7.37
C ALA A 49 -3.88 -5.82 -7.41
N SER A 50 -3.00 -6.50 -8.13
CA SER A 50 -2.96 -7.96 -8.13
C SER A 50 -1.53 -8.49 -8.17
N ALA A 51 -1.31 -9.64 -7.53
CA ALA A 51 -0.08 -10.41 -7.63
C ALA A 51 -0.40 -11.84 -8.05
N THR A 52 0.22 -12.31 -9.11
CA THR A 52 0.17 -13.71 -9.53
C THR A 52 1.40 -14.41 -8.99
N LEU A 53 1.22 -15.41 -8.14
CA LEU A 53 2.27 -16.17 -7.48
C LEU A 53 2.82 -17.27 -8.40
N ALA A 54 3.94 -17.85 -8.01
CA ALA A 54 4.61 -18.90 -8.81
C ALA A 54 3.75 -20.16 -8.97
N ASP A 55 2.87 -20.47 -8.02
CA ASP A 55 1.92 -21.59 -8.08
C ASP A 55 0.66 -21.30 -8.90
N GLY A 56 0.53 -20.08 -9.44
CA GLY A 56 -0.62 -19.62 -10.20
C GLY A 56 -1.75 -19.04 -9.34
N SER A 57 -1.63 -19.03 -8.02
CA SER A 57 -2.59 -18.35 -7.16
C SER A 57 -2.53 -16.82 -7.36
N ILE A 58 -3.65 -16.14 -7.10
CA ILE A 58 -3.75 -14.70 -7.31
C ILE A 58 -4.16 -14.04 -6.00
N TYR A 59 -3.33 -13.10 -5.57
CA TYR A 59 -3.66 -12.13 -4.52
C TYR A 59 -4.23 -10.88 -5.19
N ARG A 60 -5.31 -10.34 -4.66
CA ARG A 60 -6.01 -9.21 -5.27
C ARG A 60 -6.49 -8.23 -4.22
N LEU A 61 -6.25 -6.94 -4.48
CA LEU A 61 -6.90 -5.81 -3.81
C LEU A 61 -7.87 -5.18 -4.80
N ALA A 62 -9.15 -5.14 -4.47
CA ALA A 62 -10.22 -4.58 -5.30
C ALA A 62 -10.73 -3.26 -4.73
N GLY A 63 -11.04 -2.31 -5.61
CA GLY A 63 -11.48 -0.96 -5.28
C GLY A 63 -10.47 0.09 -5.73
N ARG A 64 -10.70 1.34 -5.39
CA ARG A 64 -9.85 2.48 -5.79
C ARG A 64 -9.04 2.98 -4.61
N PRO A 65 -7.76 2.58 -4.46
CA PRO A 65 -6.96 2.84 -3.25
C PRO A 65 -6.85 4.32 -2.88
N GLY A 66 -6.88 5.22 -3.86
CA GLY A 66 -6.82 6.68 -3.63
C GLY A 66 -8.15 7.36 -3.32
N ARG A 67 -9.27 6.64 -3.32
CA ARG A 67 -10.63 7.23 -3.21
C ARG A 67 -11.56 6.50 -2.25
N ASP A 68 -11.56 5.16 -2.32
CA ASP A 68 -12.51 4.35 -1.56
C ASP A 68 -12.03 4.21 -0.12
N LYS A 69 -12.95 4.28 0.83
CA LYS A 69 -12.66 4.12 2.26
C LYS A 69 -12.72 2.67 2.71
N ARG A 70 -13.20 1.79 1.85
CA ARG A 70 -13.28 0.35 2.08
C ARG A 70 -12.79 -0.36 0.82
N LEU A 71 -11.82 -1.24 0.98
CA LEU A 71 -11.23 -2.02 -0.09
C LEU A 71 -11.24 -3.49 0.32
N GLU A 72 -11.49 -4.38 -0.62
CA GLU A 72 -11.52 -5.81 -0.37
C GLU A 72 -10.24 -6.46 -0.91
N ALA A 73 -9.60 -7.30 -0.10
CA ALA A 73 -8.46 -8.09 -0.52
C ALA A 73 -8.77 -9.58 -0.42
N SER A 74 -8.31 -10.34 -1.41
CA SER A 74 -8.38 -11.79 -1.42
C SER A 74 -6.97 -12.35 -1.54
N LEU A 75 -6.57 -13.17 -0.58
CA LEU A 75 -5.27 -13.83 -0.51
C LEU A 75 -5.48 -15.30 -0.19
N ASN A 76 -5.06 -16.17 -1.11
CA ASN A 76 -5.13 -17.63 -0.91
C ASN A 76 -6.50 -18.15 -0.43
N GLY A 77 -7.59 -17.59 -0.98
CA GLY A 77 -8.98 -17.94 -0.60
C GLY A 77 -9.47 -17.30 0.71
N ARG A 78 -8.63 -16.53 1.40
CA ARG A 78 -9.03 -15.71 2.55
C ARG A 78 -9.40 -14.31 2.09
N THR A 79 -10.39 -13.73 2.72
CA THR A 79 -10.83 -12.35 2.45
C THR A 79 -10.45 -11.44 3.60
N PHE A 80 -9.93 -10.26 3.26
CA PHE A 80 -9.60 -9.20 4.20
C PHE A 80 -10.23 -7.91 3.73
N THR A 81 -10.58 -7.04 4.66
CA THR A 81 -11.16 -5.74 4.37
C THR A 81 -10.27 -4.64 4.94
N PHE A 82 -9.81 -3.75 4.08
CA PHE A 82 -9.10 -2.53 4.47
C PHE A 82 -10.12 -1.42 4.68
N ILE A 83 -10.17 -0.83 5.86
CA ILE A 83 -11.14 0.19 6.26
C ILE A 83 -10.41 1.45 6.70
N ASN A 84 -10.73 2.57 6.06
CA ASN A 84 -10.26 3.89 6.48
C ASN A 84 -11.18 4.43 7.57
N GLU A 85 -10.78 4.34 8.83
CA GLU A 85 -11.56 4.82 9.97
C GLU A 85 -11.53 6.35 10.09
N ASN A 86 -10.34 6.92 9.83
CA ASN A 86 -10.11 8.36 9.91
C ASN A 86 -9.20 8.79 8.76
N SER A 87 -9.05 10.10 8.57
CA SER A 87 -8.19 10.64 7.52
C SER A 87 -6.74 10.17 7.64
N GLY A 88 -6.46 8.96 7.18
CA GLY A 88 -5.13 8.35 7.13
C GLY A 88 -4.91 7.16 8.05
N ASP A 89 -5.85 6.80 8.93
CA ASP A 89 -5.76 5.61 9.76
C ASP A 89 -6.59 4.50 9.12
N TRP A 90 -5.96 3.36 8.96
CA TRP A 90 -6.54 2.19 8.33
C TRP A 90 -6.44 0.98 9.24
N ILE A 91 -7.49 0.18 9.26
CA ILE A 91 -7.50 -1.15 9.86
C ILE A 91 -7.69 -2.20 8.75
N ILE A 92 -7.29 -3.41 9.06
CA ILE A 92 -7.51 -4.60 8.23
C ILE A 92 -8.27 -5.60 9.07
N ASP A 93 -9.48 -5.94 8.65
CA ASP A 93 -10.30 -6.96 9.27
C ASP A 93 -10.35 -8.22 8.40
N ASP A 94 -10.53 -9.35 9.03
CA ASP A 94 -10.80 -10.61 8.35
C ASP A 94 -12.30 -10.80 8.03
N VAL A 95 -12.69 -12.00 7.61
CA VAL A 95 -14.07 -12.34 7.25
C VAL A 95 -15.04 -12.35 8.45
N ASP A 96 -14.53 -12.51 9.64
CA ASP A 96 -15.30 -12.53 10.90
C ASP A 96 -15.35 -11.15 11.57
N ASP A 97 -14.93 -10.09 10.85
CA ASP A 97 -14.77 -8.72 11.35
C ASP A 97 -13.76 -8.62 12.52
N GLU A 98 -12.83 -9.58 12.61
CA GLU A 98 -11.73 -9.55 13.56
C GLU A 98 -10.56 -8.76 13.00
N LYS A 99 -10.03 -7.82 13.79
CA LYS A 99 -8.91 -6.99 13.37
C LYS A 99 -7.62 -7.81 13.26
N VAL A 100 -7.04 -7.79 12.05
CA VAL A 100 -5.79 -8.47 11.71
C VAL A 100 -4.59 -7.54 11.81
N GLY A 101 -4.80 -6.26 11.51
CA GLY A 101 -3.71 -5.28 11.56
C GLY A 101 -4.17 -3.85 11.34
N GLN A 102 -3.20 -2.94 11.38
CA GLN A 102 -3.45 -1.51 11.19
C GLN A 102 -2.24 -0.78 10.62
N PHE A 103 -2.48 0.35 9.96
CA PHE A 103 -1.43 1.25 9.48
C PHE A 103 -1.91 2.70 9.40
N THR A 104 -0.97 3.64 9.39
CA THR A 104 -1.29 5.06 9.29
C THR A 104 -0.47 5.76 8.20
N ALA A 105 -1.13 6.67 7.48
CA ALA A 105 -0.50 7.55 6.52
C ALA A 105 -0.05 8.91 7.13
N ARG A 106 -0.31 9.15 8.42
CA ARG A 106 -0.19 10.49 9.01
C ARG A 106 1.25 10.96 9.24
N ASN A 107 2.09 10.11 9.80
CA ASN A 107 3.36 10.55 10.39
C ASN A 107 4.62 10.20 9.59
N SER A 108 4.57 9.30 8.65
CA SER A 108 5.76 8.79 7.98
C SER A 108 5.64 8.75 6.46
N GLY A 109 4.43 8.98 5.93
CA GLY A 109 4.16 8.84 4.52
C GLY A 109 4.62 7.48 4.01
N VAL A 110 4.86 7.41 2.71
CA VAL A 110 5.32 6.20 2.03
C VAL A 110 6.73 5.74 2.46
N ARG A 111 7.49 6.59 3.15
CA ARG A 111 8.90 6.29 3.51
C ARG A 111 9.05 5.22 4.58
N LYS A 112 8.06 5.09 5.47
CA LYS A 112 7.99 4.04 6.49
C LYS A 112 6.55 3.54 6.55
N ALA A 113 6.12 2.84 5.49
CA ALA A 113 4.88 2.11 5.54
C ALA A 113 5.08 0.94 6.53
N ILE A 114 4.57 1.11 7.72
CA ILE A 114 4.56 0.08 8.76
C ILE A 114 3.15 -0.48 8.79
N LEU A 115 3.04 -1.80 8.62
CA LEU A 115 1.83 -2.55 8.90
C LEU A 115 2.03 -3.27 10.22
N GLU A 116 1.29 -2.85 11.25
CA GLU A 116 1.26 -3.49 12.56
C GLU A 116 0.22 -4.61 12.53
N PHE A 117 0.56 -5.78 13.05
CA PHE A 117 -0.32 -6.94 13.13
C PHE A 117 -0.85 -7.14 14.55
N GLU A 118 -2.11 -7.49 14.65
CA GLU A 118 -2.66 -8.04 15.89
C GLU A 118 -2.13 -9.47 16.10
N HIS A 119 -1.99 -9.88 17.37
CA HIS A 119 -1.58 -11.24 17.74
C HIS A 119 -0.34 -11.76 16.99
N ASP A 120 0.65 -10.88 16.74
CA ASP A 120 1.93 -11.24 16.10
C ASP A 120 1.80 -11.88 14.69
N ALA A 121 0.77 -11.51 13.95
CA ALA A 121 0.43 -12.12 12.66
C ALA A 121 0.15 -13.64 12.75
N GLU A 122 -0.35 -14.10 13.89
CA GLU A 122 -0.65 -15.52 14.11
C GLU A 122 -1.64 -16.02 13.04
N GLY A 123 -1.37 -17.18 12.49
CA GLY A 123 -2.21 -17.79 11.46
C GLY A 123 -2.06 -17.21 10.04
N LEU A 124 -1.17 -16.22 9.82
CA LEU A 124 -0.80 -15.75 8.49
C LEU A 124 0.47 -16.41 8.00
N THR A 125 0.51 -16.78 6.72
CA THR A 125 1.73 -17.22 6.04
C THR A 125 2.62 -16.03 5.68
N THR A 126 3.93 -16.26 5.46
CA THR A 126 4.85 -15.21 4.98
C THR A 126 4.36 -14.55 3.70
N ALA A 127 3.77 -15.31 2.79
CA ALA A 127 3.19 -14.78 1.56
C ALA A 127 1.98 -13.88 1.82
N GLU A 128 1.07 -14.24 2.72
CA GLU A 128 -0.07 -13.41 3.10
C GLU A 128 0.38 -12.11 3.78
N ILE A 129 1.35 -12.18 4.68
CA ILE A 129 1.97 -11.02 5.34
C ILE A 129 2.58 -10.08 4.29
N ALA A 130 3.34 -10.62 3.34
CA ALA A 130 3.94 -9.83 2.27
C ALA A 130 2.87 -9.21 1.36
N GLY A 131 1.81 -9.94 1.04
CA GLY A 131 0.67 -9.46 0.25
C GLY A 131 -0.06 -8.30 0.93
N LEU A 132 -0.43 -8.44 2.21
CA LEU A 132 -1.08 -7.39 2.99
C LEU A 132 -0.18 -6.15 3.12
N SER A 133 1.12 -6.35 3.35
CA SER A 133 2.10 -5.26 3.44
C SER A 133 2.27 -4.53 2.11
N TRP A 134 2.27 -5.26 0.99
CA TRP A 134 2.33 -4.66 -0.34
C TRP A 134 1.08 -3.87 -0.66
N PHE A 135 -0.12 -4.38 -0.37
CA PHE A 135 -1.39 -3.65 -0.54
C PHE A 135 -1.43 -2.38 0.32
N THR A 136 -0.91 -2.44 1.56
CA THR A 136 -0.73 -1.25 2.40
C THR A 136 0.12 -0.20 1.68
N GLY A 137 1.24 -0.61 1.07
CA GLY A 137 2.09 0.27 0.27
C GLY A 137 1.34 0.90 -0.91
N VAL A 138 0.57 0.11 -1.67
CA VAL A 138 -0.26 0.59 -2.80
C VAL A 138 -1.28 1.65 -2.34
N ILE A 139 -1.95 1.41 -1.21
CA ILE A 139 -2.93 2.36 -0.64
C ILE A 139 -2.26 3.67 -0.24
N LEU A 140 -1.10 3.60 0.42
CA LEU A 140 -0.36 4.78 0.85
C LEU A 140 0.19 5.59 -0.34
N ASP A 141 0.71 4.92 -1.36
CA ASP A 141 1.20 5.55 -2.59
C ASP A 141 0.08 6.27 -3.35
N ALA A 142 -1.09 5.64 -3.51
CA ALA A 142 -2.25 6.22 -4.16
C ALA A 142 -2.76 7.48 -3.44
N ASN A 143 -2.80 7.46 -2.10
CA ASN A 143 -3.21 8.61 -1.29
C ASN A 143 -2.21 9.78 -1.38
N THR A 144 -0.93 9.50 -1.57
CA THR A 144 0.11 10.52 -1.70
C THR A 144 0.06 11.17 -3.08
N GLN A 145 -0.13 10.41 -4.14
CA GLN A 145 -0.24 10.93 -5.51
C GLN A 145 -1.47 11.82 -5.69
N GLY A 146 -2.61 11.46 -5.11
CA GLY A 146 -3.83 12.29 -5.14
C GLY A 146 -3.64 13.67 -4.54
N LYS A 147 -2.88 13.79 -3.45
CA LYS A 147 -2.57 15.08 -2.82
C LYS A 147 -1.61 15.92 -3.67
N ALA A 148 -0.62 15.32 -4.29
CA ALA A 148 0.33 16.03 -5.15
C ALA A 148 -0.36 16.66 -6.38
N TRP A 149 -1.32 15.98 -6.98
CA TRP A 149 -2.09 16.47 -8.12
C TRP A 149 -2.91 17.73 -7.79
N VAL A 150 -3.50 17.81 -6.61
CA VAL A 150 -4.24 19.01 -6.15
C VAL A 150 -3.32 20.23 -6.06
N TRP A 151 -2.12 20.07 -5.53
CA TRP A 151 -1.13 21.16 -5.45
C TRP A 151 -0.69 21.64 -6.83
N ILE A 152 -0.49 20.75 -7.79
CA ILE A 152 -0.10 21.09 -9.17
C ILE A 152 -1.21 21.91 -9.83
N ILE A 153 -2.47 21.49 -9.73
CA ILE A 153 -3.62 22.24 -10.29
C ILE A 153 -3.70 23.63 -9.68
N THR A 154 -3.53 23.76 -8.37
CA THR A 154 -3.60 25.05 -7.68
C THR A 154 -2.49 26.00 -8.15
N LEU A 155 -1.27 25.49 -8.34
CA LEU A 155 -0.15 26.28 -8.85
C LEU A 155 -0.36 26.71 -10.30
N VAL A 156 -0.91 25.85 -11.16
CA VAL A 156 -1.23 26.19 -12.56
C VAL A 156 -2.30 27.28 -12.62
N LEU A 157 -3.37 27.17 -11.84
CA LEU A 157 -4.41 28.19 -11.74
C LEU A 157 -3.87 29.52 -11.25
N ALA A 158 -3.04 29.51 -10.21
CA ALA A 158 -2.40 30.74 -9.69
C ALA A 158 -1.50 31.39 -10.74
N SER A 159 -0.76 30.60 -11.53
CA SER A 159 0.08 31.09 -12.61
C SER A 159 -0.74 31.75 -13.74
N ILE A 160 -1.88 31.16 -14.09
CA ILE A 160 -2.79 31.73 -15.10
C ILE A 160 -3.37 33.06 -14.62
N VAL A 161 -3.80 33.14 -13.37
CA VAL A 161 -4.34 34.37 -12.76
C VAL A 161 -3.27 35.48 -12.76
N ALA A 162 -2.03 35.14 -12.39
CA ALA A 162 -0.92 36.09 -12.40
C ALA A 162 -0.60 36.63 -13.81
N LEU A 163 -0.62 35.76 -14.81
CA LEU A 163 -0.44 36.15 -16.19
C LEU A 163 -1.55 37.09 -16.69
N VAL A 164 -2.81 36.75 -16.41
CA VAL A 164 -3.96 37.60 -16.80
C VAL A 164 -3.85 38.96 -16.13
N ALA A 165 -3.48 39.02 -14.84
CA ALA A 165 -3.29 40.29 -14.13
C ALA A 165 -2.20 41.18 -14.76
N LEU A 166 -1.14 40.55 -15.29
CA LEU A 166 -0.03 41.28 -15.95
C LEU A 166 -0.43 41.92 -17.29
N PHE A 167 -1.44 41.36 -17.99
CA PHE A 167 -1.91 41.88 -19.29
C PHE A 167 -3.13 42.77 -19.19
N VAL A 168 -3.78 42.88 -18.02
CA VAL A 168 -5.00 43.68 -17.80
C VAL A 168 -4.68 44.95 -17.02
N LEU A 169 -3.54 45.01 -16.33
CA LEU A 169 -3.00 46.21 -15.64
C LEU A 169 -1.94 46.87 -16.51
#